data_fe2a8dfd9f363d929ea4a6e6703ae2d9
#
_entry.id   fe2a8dfd9f363d929ea4a6e6703ae2d9
#
_cell.length_a   1.000
_cell.length_b   1.000
_cell.length_c   1.000
_cell.angle_alpha   90.00
_cell.angle_beta   90.00
_cell.angle_gamma   90.00
#
_symmetry.space_group_name_H-M   'P 1'
#
loop_
_entity.id
_entity.type
_entity.pdbx_description
1 polymer ?
#
loop_
_entity_poly.entity_id
_entity_poly.type
_entity_poly.pdbx_seq_one_letter_code
_entity_poly.pdbx_strand_id
1 'polypeptide(L)'
;MPVARAPDREGFHAFSYTVPASGATPDFVIAGSGEVPEGRSNYRDHIIAKGDTSPAGLLQKVRWVLAEQERRLAALGRGWADVTATQVYTVHDIHPFMASELVARGA
;
A
#
# COMPACT_ATOMS: atom_id res chain seq x y z
N MET A 1 10.76 1.31 23.97
CA MET A 1 10.82 2.41 23.00
C MET A 1 9.80 3.46 23.39
N PRO A 2 10.16 4.71 23.48
CA PRO A 2 9.19 5.76 23.79
C PRO A 2 8.17 5.87 22.65
N VAL A 3 6.91 5.92 23.01
CA VAL A 3 5.83 6.17 22.05
C VAL A 3 5.76 7.69 21.82
N ALA A 4 5.76 8.10 20.56
CA ALA A 4 5.59 9.50 20.21
C ALA A 4 4.21 9.98 20.71
N ARG A 5 4.18 11.19 21.26
CA ARG A 5 2.92 11.82 21.68
C ARG A 5 2.05 12.05 20.44
N ALA A 6 0.80 11.65 20.52
CA ALA A 6 -0.17 11.96 19.47
C ALA A 6 -0.36 13.47 19.35
N PRO A 7 -0.53 14.01 18.12
CA PRO A 7 -0.81 15.43 17.95
C PRO A 7 -2.16 15.80 18.55
N ASP A 8 -2.29 17.04 19.00
CA ASP A 8 -3.54 17.53 19.61
C ASP A 8 -4.68 17.69 18.60
N ARG A 9 -4.36 17.73 17.32
CA ARG A 9 -5.32 17.84 16.22
C ARG A 9 -4.71 17.23 14.95
N GLU A 10 -5.58 16.89 14.00
CA GLU A 10 -5.17 16.38 12.71
C GLU A 10 -4.34 17.39 11.93
N GLY A 11 -3.36 16.90 11.18
CA GLY A 11 -2.52 17.72 10.32
C GLY A 11 -1.66 16.84 9.42
N PHE A 12 -1.13 17.44 8.36
CA PHE A 12 -0.17 16.77 7.49
C PHE A 12 1.21 16.80 8.12
N HIS A 13 1.86 15.65 8.13
CA HIS A 13 3.27 15.54 8.51
C HIS A 13 4.17 15.88 7.31
N ALA A 14 3.83 15.36 6.13
CA ALA A 14 4.56 15.56 4.90
C ALA A 14 3.62 15.41 3.70
N PHE A 15 4.02 15.95 2.57
CA PHE A 15 3.32 15.78 1.30
C PHE A 15 4.30 15.78 0.15
N SER A 16 3.90 15.20 -0.98
CA SER A 16 4.67 15.23 -2.23
C SER A 16 3.92 16.06 -3.27
N TYR A 17 4.68 16.69 -4.16
CA TYR A 17 4.11 17.44 -5.27
C TYR A 17 5.01 17.31 -6.50
N THR A 18 4.44 17.57 -7.66
CA THR A 18 5.16 17.47 -8.92
C THR A 18 5.77 18.82 -9.29
N VAL A 19 6.94 18.76 -9.92
CA VAL A 19 7.59 19.92 -10.52
C VAL A 19 7.90 19.62 -11.98
N PRO A 20 7.86 20.63 -12.88
CA PRO A 20 8.31 20.44 -14.25
C PRO A 20 9.78 20.04 -14.30
N ALA A 21 10.12 19.05 -15.13
CA ALA A 21 11.49 18.63 -15.38
C ALA A 21 11.65 18.31 -16.86
N SER A 22 12.74 18.78 -17.48
CA SER A 22 13.06 18.48 -18.85
C SER A 22 14.05 17.32 -18.95
N GLY A 23 13.84 16.41 -19.92
CA GLY A 23 14.74 15.29 -20.19
C GLY A 23 14.70 14.16 -19.16
N ALA A 24 13.79 14.20 -18.20
CA ALA A 24 13.60 13.15 -17.21
C ALA A 24 12.46 12.21 -17.63
N THR A 25 12.58 10.93 -17.25
CA THR A 25 11.44 10.02 -17.27
C THR A 25 10.43 10.48 -16.21
N PRO A 26 9.14 10.57 -16.53
CA PRO A 26 8.15 11.00 -15.54
C PRO A 26 8.12 10.07 -14.33
N ASP A 27 8.21 10.67 -13.16
CA ASP A 27 8.04 9.97 -11.89
C ASP A 27 6.56 9.78 -11.59
N PHE A 28 6.28 8.84 -10.70
CA PHE A 28 4.92 8.58 -10.24
C PHE A 28 4.92 8.14 -8.77
N VAL A 29 3.78 8.32 -8.15
CA VAL A 29 3.48 7.77 -6.83
C VAL A 29 2.11 7.10 -6.90
N ILE A 30 2.03 5.88 -6.40
CA ILE A 30 0.75 5.25 -6.09
C ILE A 30 0.64 5.20 -4.58
N ALA A 31 -0.52 5.49 -4.06
CA ALA A 31 -0.70 5.63 -2.63
C ALA A 31 -2.04 5.06 -2.16
N GLY A 32 -2.09 4.81 -0.88
CA GLY A 32 -3.31 4.43 -0.19
C GLY A 32 -3.69 2.99 -0.45
N SER A 33 -4.94 2.74 -0.22
CA SER A 33 -5.58 1.44 -0.23
C SER A 33 -5.09 0.48 0.85
N GLY A 34 -5.98 0.20 1.76
CA GLY A 34 -5.86 -0.97 2.63
C GLY A 34 -6.59 -2.16 2.01
N GLU A 35 -6.90 -3.14 2.82
CA GLU A 35 -7.60 -4.37 2.44
C GLU A 35 -9.12 -4.17 2.26
N VAL A 36 -9.52 -3.08 1.61
CA VAL A 36 -10.93 -2.73 1.40
C VAL A 36 -11.14 -2.22 -0.03
N PRO A 37 -12.07 -2.79 -0.81
CA PRO A 37 -12.44 -2.25 -2.11
C PRO A 37 -13.00 -0.82 -1.98
N GLU A 38 -12.56 0.06 -2.86
CA GLU A 38 -13.10 1.41 -2.98
C GLU A 38 -14.45 1.42 -3.69
N GLY A 39 -15.21 2.51 -3.48
CA GLY A 39 -16.50 2.72 -4.15
C GLY A 39 -17.66 1.94 -3.58
N ARG A 40 -17.51 1.31 -2.42
CA ARG A 40 -18.58 0.63 -1.72
C ARG A 40 -19.31 1.58 -0.78
N SER A 41 -20.54 1.21 -0.38
CA SER A 41 -21.40 2.02 0.49
C SER A 41 -20.77 2.28 1.86
N ASN A 42 -19.96 1.34 2.36
CA ASN A 42 -19.14 1.51 3.56
C ASN A 42 -17.93 0.58 3.46
N TYR A 43 -16.87 0.92 4.20
CA TYR A 43 -15.66 0.10 4.21
C TYR A 43 -15.78 -1.09 5.16
N ARG A 44 -16.47 -0.90 6.27
CA ARG A 44 -16.52 -1.88 7.35
C ARG A 44 -17.03 -3.25 6.92
N ASP A 45 -18.07 -3.30 6.08
CA ASP A 45 -18.69 -4.56 5.64
C ASP A 45 -17.96 -5.21 4.47
N HIS A 46 -16.97 -4.52 3.89
CA HIS A 46 -16.26 -4.98 2.70
C HIS A 46 -14.77 -5.25 2.94
N ILE A 47 -14.32 -5.22 4.21
CA ILE A 47 -12.93 -5.52 4.57
C ILE A 47 -12.60 -6.97 4.18
N ILE A 48 -11.54 -7.14 3.41
CA ILE A 48 -11.07 -8.46 2.99
C ILE A 48 -10.63 -9.27 4.20
N ALA A 49 -11.12 -10.50 4.34
CA ALA A 49 -10.86 -11.38 5.46
C ALA A 49 -11.09 -10.66 6.81
N LYS A 50 -12.19 -9.94 6.94
CA LYS A 50 -12.52 -9.12 8.11
C LYS A 50 -12.41 -9.91 9.41
N GLY A 51 -11.63 -9.36 10.35
CA GLY A 51 -11.42 -9.96 11.67
C GLY A 51 -10.49 -11.17 11.68
N ASP A 52 -10.03 -11.63 10.53
CA ASP A 52 -9.11 -12.76 10.42
C ASP A 52 -7.66 -12.27 10.47
N THR A 53 -7.00 -12.50 11.61
CA THR A 53 -5.58 -12.17 11.81
C THR A 53 -4.69 -13.43 11.77
N SER A 54 -5.26 -14.58 11.37
CA SER A 54 -4.48 -15.80 11.13
C SER A 54 -3.50 -15.60 9.98
N PRO A 55 -2.44 -16.42 9.87
CA PRO A 55 -1.53 -16.37 8.72
C PRO A 55 -2.25 -16.46 7.38
N ALA A 56 -3.26 -17.31 7.25
CA ALA A 56 -4.06 -17.42 6.03
C ALA A 56 -4.86 -16.15 5.72
N GLY A 57 -5.47 -15.55 6.75
CA GLY A 57 -6.21 -14.29 6.60
C GLY A 57 -5.31 -13.11 6.25
N LEU A 58 -4.15 -13.00 6.90
CA LEU A 58 -3.15 -11.98 6.59
C LEU A 58 -2.62 -12.14 5.16
N LEU A 59 -2.36 -13.35 4.72
CA LEU A 59 -1.92 -13.63 3.35
C LEU A 59 -2.98 -13.18 2.33
N GLN A 60 -4.25 -13.46 2.59
CA GLN A 60 -5.36 -13.01 1.73
C GLN A 60 -5.40 -11.49 1.64
N LYS A 61 -5.24 -10.79 2.76
CA LYS A 61 -5.18 -9.31 2.79
C LYS A 61 -4.00 -8.78 2.00
N VAL A 62 -2.81 -9.33 2.21
CA VAL A 62 -1.59 -8.92 1.49
C VAL A 62 -1.76 -9.09 -0.02
N ARG A 63 -2.25 -10.23 -0.46
CA ARG A 63 -2.47 -10.51 -1.89
C ARG A 63 -3.48 -9.56 -2.50
N TRP A 64 -4.54 -9.25 -1.79
CA TRP A 64 -5.54 -8.31 -2.28
C TRP A 64 -4.97 -6.90 -2.45
N VAL A 65 -4.23 -6.41 -1.45
CA VAL A 65 -3.60 -5.09 -1.50
C VAL A 65 -2.58 -5.01 -2.64
N LEU A 66 -1.74 -6.02 -2.80
CA LEU A 66 -0.75 -6.05 -3.90
C LEU A 66 -1.43 -6.07 -5.27
N ALA A 67 -2.49 -6.84 -5.44
CA ALA A 67 -3.26 -6.85 -6.68
C ALA A 67 -3.88 -5.48 -6.99
N GLU A 68 -4.37 -4.78 -5.97
CA GLU A 68 -4.90 -3.43 -6.12
C GLU A 68 -3.81 -2.43 -6.53
N GLN A 69 -2.61 -2.53 -5.94
CA GLN A 69 -1.48 -1.69 -6.34
C GLN A 69 -1.04 -2.00 -7.78
N GLU A 70 -1.02 -3.27 -8.17
CA GLU A 70 -0.73 -3.67 -9.56
C GLU A 70 -1.74 -3.07 -10.55
N ARG A 71 -3.02 -3.07 -10.18
CA ARG A 71 -4.06 -2.43 -11.00
C ARG A 71 -3.79 -0.92 -11.17
N ARG A 72 -3.39 -0.24 -10.11
CA ARG A 72 -3.04 1.20 -10.15
C ARG A 72 -1.80 1.45 -10.97
N LEU A 73 -0.77 0.63 -10.84
CA LEU A 73 0.43 0.70 -11.68
C LEU A 73 0.08 0.53 -13.16
N ALA A 74 -0.74 -0.48 -13.48
CA ALA A 74 -1.17 -0.75 -14.85
C ALA A 74 -1.93 0.42 -15.46
N ALA A 75 -2.76 1.11 -14.67
CA ALA A 75 -3.47 2.31 -15.12
C ALA A 75 -2.54 3.46 -15.52
N LEU A 76 -1.33 3.49 -14.96
CA LEU A 76 -0.27 4.44 -15.32
C LEU A 76 0.66 3.89 -16.44
N GLY A 77 0.40 2.70 -16.96
CA GLY A 77 1.29 2.03 -17.89
C GLY A 77 2.60 1.56 -17.25
N ARG A 78 2.58 1.27 -15.96
CA ARG A 78 3.75 0.91 -15.16
C ARG A 78 3.60 -0.48 -14.55
N GLY A 79 4.71 -1.01 -14.05
CA GLY A 79 4.77 -2.26 -13.31
C GLY A 79 5.76 -2.16 -12.15
N TRP A 80 5.94 -3.24 -11.40
CA TRP A 80 6.87 -3.26 -10.26
C TRP A 80 8.31 -2.92 -10.65
N ALA A 81 8.73 -3.22 -11.88
CA ALA A 81 10.07 -2.87 -12.37
C ALA A 81 10.31 -1.35 -12.42
N ASP A 82 9.26 -0.55 -12.46
CA ASP A 82 9.35 0.91 -12.50
C ASP A 82 9.34 1.54 -11.10
N VAL A 83 9.08 0.75 -10.06
CA VAL A 83 8.99 1.22 -8.67
C VAL A 83 10.38 1.27 -8.06
N THR A 84 10.74 2.40 -7.46
CA THR A 84 12.05 2.61 -6.84
C THR A 84 12.04 2.45 -5.33
N ALA A 85 10.88 2.60 -4.69
CA ALA A 85 10.74 2.44 -3.25
C ALA A 85 9.31 1.99 -2.92
N THR A 86 9.20 1.09 -1.96
CA THR A 86 7.93 0.60 -1.46
C THR A 86 7.90 0.72 0.06
N GLN A 87 6.79 1.23 0.58
CA GLN A 87 6.54 1.32 2.03
C GLN A 87 5.27 0.57 2.37
N VAL A 88 5.32 -0.24 3.41
CA VAL A 88 4.18 -1.00 3.92
C VAL A 88 3.96 -0.63 5.39
N TYR A 89 2.72 -0.32 5.72
CA TYR A 89 2.30 -0.01 7.08
C TYR A 89 1.35 -1.08 7.57
N THR A 90 1.74 -1.77 8.63
CA THR A 90 0.93 -2.81 9.23
C THR A 90 1.27 -2.96 10.71
N VAL A 91 0.29 -3.36 11.52
CA VAL A 91 0.50 -3.70 12.93
C VAL A 91 0.67 -5.20 13.13
N HIS A 92 0.43 -5.99 12.08
CA HIS A 92 0.56 -7.44 12.10
C HIS A 92 1.85 -7.88 11.42
N ASP A 93 2.39 -9.02 11.82
CA ASP A 93 3.60 -9.58 11.23
C ASP A 93 3.30 -10.18 9.86
N ILE A 94 3.83 -9.54 8.81
CA ILE A 94 3.75 -10.04 7.43
C ILE A 94 5.10 -10.55 6.92
N HIS A 95 6.15 -10.59 7.76
CA HIS A 95 7.48 -11.05 7.37
C HIS A 95 7.47 -12.44 6.71
N PRO A 96 6.64 -13.42 7.17
CA PRO A 96 6.57 -14.73 6.51
C PRO A 96 6.18 -14.66 5.02
N PHE A 97 5.53 -13.60 4.59
CA PHE A 97 5.04 -13.45 3.21
C PHE A 97 5.89 -12.51 2.35
N MET A 98 6.85 -11.81 2.92
CA MET A 98 7.59 -10.77 2.19
C MET A 98 8.36 -11.33 1.01
N ALA A 99 9.05 -12.46 1.17
CA ALA A 99 9.84 -13.04 0.10
C ALA A 99 8.95 -13.52 -1.06
N SER A 100 7.89 -14.27 -0.75
CA SER A 100 7.02 -14.90 -1.75
C SER A 100 6.05 -13.93 -2.41
N GLU A 101 5.58 -12.92 -1.68
CA GLU A 101 4.54 -12.02 -2.18
C GLU A 101 5.07 -10.67 -2.65
N LEU A 102 5.98 -10.04 -1.90
CA LEU A 102 6.51 -8.73 -2.28
C LEU A 102 7.76 -8.86 -3.15
N VAL A 103 8.81 -9.48 -2.63
CA VAL A 103 10.11 -9.57 -3.33
C VAL A 103 9.98 -10.33 -4.64
N ALA A 104 9.24 -11.43 -4.67
CA ALA A 104 9.01 -12.21 -5.89
C ALA A 104 8.28 -11.43 -6.99
N ARG A 105 7.49 -10.42 -6.64
CA ARG A 105 6.84 -9.52 -7.60
C ARG A 105 7.74 -8.39 -8.07
N GLY A 106 8.83 -8.13 -7.36
CA GLY A 106 9.69 -6.96 -7.59
C GLY A 106 9.26 -5.73 -6.79
N ALA A 107 8.37 -5.91 -5.86
CA ALA A 107 7.87 -4.82 -5.02
C ALA A 107 8.88 -4.40 -3.94
#